data_017bf8fe3fa0f8a411c550a1149c0153
#
_entry.id   017bf8fe3fa0f8a411c550a1149c0153
#
_cell.length_a   1.000
_cell.length_b   1.000
_cell.length_c   1.000
_cell.angle_alpha   90.00
_cell.angle_beta   90.00
_cell.angle_gamma   90.00
#
_symmetry.space_group_name_H-M   'P 1'
#
loop_
_entity.id
_entity.type
_entity.pdbx_description
1 polymer ?
#
loop_
_entity_poly.entity_id
_entity_poly.type
_entity_poly.pdbx_seq_one_letter_code
_entity_poly.pdbx_strand_id
1 'polypeptide(L)'
;MSTYDSGRSVKHSKENALGDVEFELLFEGASKMDDYYGMQAQAAVLILGRLGLRRGELAHLKSNWVNVREKMMTIPLYEPCNGEKNGDGPCGYCKQLAKGKAERREDVTEKEIMDSQWEPKTDAAARDVYYGFDARVEMFLERFIENWDSWIWSAQSVNRRIEKAAENAHMQTDVTPHTLRATAATYHAARGLEMHALMQYFGWAQPSTAEVYLARNGRNTARQLDSIHSR
;
A
#
# COMPACT_ATOMS: atom_id res chain seq x y z
N MET A 1 4.44 44.11 -17.88
CA MET A 1 3.42 43.06 -17.73
C MET A 1 4.12 41.81 -17.24
N SER A 2 4.03 41.54 -15.94
CA SER A 2 4.69 40.39 -15.29
C SER A 2 3.69 39.22 -15.24
N THR A 3 4.01 38.15 -15.93
CA THR A 3 3.24 36.87 -15.87
C THR A 3 3.63 36.17 -14.61
N TYR A 4 2.73 36.16 -13.63
CA TYR A 4 2.82 35.28 -12.46
C TYR A 4 2.65 33.81 -12.91
N ASP A 5 3.75 33.11 -12.96
CA ASP A 5 3.76 31.65 -13.06
C ASP A 5 3.34 31.09 -11.70
N SER A 6 2.09 30.65 -11.60
CA SER A 6 1.57 29.96 -10.45
C SER A 6 2.09 28.51 -10.46
N GLY A 7 3.34 28.33 -10.04
CA GLY A 7 3.91 27.02 -9.81
C GLY A 7 3.03 26.25 -8.83
N ARG A 8 2.25 25.28 -9.34
CA ARG A 8 1.62 24.25 -8.51
C ARG A 8 2.74 23.53 -7.75
N SER A 9 2.91 23.87 -6.48
CA SER A 9 3.78 23.07 -5.61
C SER A 9 3.22 21.65 -5.62
N VAL A 10 3.98 20.71 -6.16
CA VAL A 10 3.66 19.28 -6.07
C VAL A 10 3.79 18.92 -4.60
N LYS A 11 2.66 18.84 -3.89
CA LYS A 11 2.66 18.34 -2.51
C LYS A 11 3.20 16.92 -2.53
N HIS A 12 4.35 16.72 -1.92
CA HIS A 12 4.91 15.38 -1.77
C HIS A 12 3.99 14.57 -0.84
N SER A 13 3.69 13.32 -1.20
CA SER A 13 2.83 12.42 -0.42
C SER A 13 3.28 12.24 1.03
N LYS A 14 4.55 12.50 1.35
CA LYS A 14 5.09 12.55 2.72
C LYS A 14 4.44 13.63 3.59
N GLU A 15 4.04 14.76 3.02
CA GLU A 15 3.41 15.86 3.77
C GLU A 15 2.01 15.48 4.28
N ASN A 16 1.40 14.48 3.65
CA ASN A 16 0.09 13.95 4.01
C ASN A 16 0.17 12.63 4.81
N ALA A 17 1.38 12.15 5.14
CA ALA A 17 1.55 10.93 5.95
C ALA A 17 1.00 11.16 7.36
N LEU A 18 0.20 10.21 7.85
CA LEU A 18 -0.36 10.26 9.20
C LEU A 18 0.73 9.98 10.23
N GLY A 19 0.69 10.71 11.35
CA GLY A 19 1.42 10.37 12.56
C GLY A 19 0.85 9.12 13.25
N ASP A 20 1.58 8.58 14.23
CA ASP A 20 1.14 7.36 14.93
C ASP A 20 -0.23 7.55 15.60
N VAL A 21 -0.51 8.72 16.21
CA VAL A 21 -1.80 9.02 16.83
C VAL A 21 -2.93 9.09 15.79
N GLU A 22 -2.70 9.77 14.68
CA GLU A 22 -3.70 9.88 13.60
C GLU A 22 -4.00 8.51 12.96
N PHE A 23 -2.98 7.68 12.82
CA PHE A 23 -3.16 6.31 12.33
C PHE A 23 -4.03 5.47 13.28
N GLU A 24 -3.82 5.56 14.59
CA GLU A 24 -4.64 4.85 15.58
C GLU A 24 -6.08 5.38 15.61
N LEU A 25 -6.28 6.70 15.49
CA LEU A 25 -7.62 7.29 15.36
C LEU A 25 -8.33 6.78 14.09
N LEU A 26 -7.63 6.69 12.96
CA LEU A 26 -8.19 6.14 11.74
C LEU A 26 -8.60 4.65 11.91
N PHE A 27 -7.74 3.87 12.56
CA PHE A 27 -8.02 2.46 12.85
C PHE A 27 -9.24 2.31 13.78
N GLU A 28 -9.35 3.16 14.80
CA GLU A 28 -10.54 3.24 15.66
C GLU A 28 -11.79 3.67 14.87
N GLY A 29 -11.65 4.65 13.96
CA GLY A 29 -12.75 5.05 13.07
C GLY A 29 -13.25 3.91 12.19
N ALA A 30 -12.35 3.04 11.75
CA ALA A 30 -12.70 1.81 11.04
C ALA A 30 -13.49 0.83 11.93
N SER A 31 -13.15 0.72 13.21
CA SER A 31 -13.84 -0.17 14.15
C SER A 31 -15.25 0.27 14.50
N LYS A 32 -15.59 1.55 14.29
CA LYS A 32 -16.94 2.09 14.50
C LYS A 32 -17.94 1.75 13.39
N MET A 33 -17.49 1.13 12.32
CA MET A 33 -18.35 0.61 11.26
C MET A 33 -18.98 -0.71 11.71
N ASP A 34 -20.05 -1.14 11.01
CA ASP A 34 -20.61 -2.48 11.26
C ASP A 34 -19.55 -3.59 11.05
N ASP A 35 -19.76 -4.74 11.67
CA ASP A 35 -18.76 -5.83 11.74
C ASP A 35 -18.18 -6.20 10.38
N TYR A 36 -19.03 -6.29 9.36
CA TYR A 36 -18.60 -6.68 8.01
C TYR A 36 -17.75 -5.60 7.33
N TYR A 37 -18.19 -4.35 7.39
CA TYR A 37 -17.45 -3.25 6.77
C TYR A 37 -16.29 -2.76 7.64
N GLY A 38 -16.43 -2.87 8.96
CA GLY A 38 -15.40 -2.55 9.93
C GLY A 38 -14.18 -3.43 9.76
N MET A 39 -14.37 -4.74 9.62
CA MET A 39 -13.28 -5.68 9.32
C MET A 39 -12.54 -5.31 8.02
N GLN A 40 -13.27 -4.99 6.94
CA GLN A 40 -12.66 -4.57 5.68
C GLN A 40 -11.85 -3.28 5.82
N ALA A 41 -12.40 -2.30 6.54
CA ALA A 41 -11.76 -1.01 6.76
C ALA A 41 -10.48 -1.16 7.61
N GLN A 42 -10.55 -1.91 8.71
CA GLN A 42 -9.40 -2.21 9.57
C GLN A 42 -8.30 -2.94 8.79
N ALA A 43 -8.67 -3.96 7.99
CA ALA A 43 -7.75 -4.65 7.12
C ALA A 43 -7.06 -3.71 6.13
N ALA A 44 -7.83 -2.88 5.44
CA ALA A 44 -7.28 -1.91 4.48
C ALA A 44 -6.34 -0.92 5.16
N VAL A 45 -6.70 -0.39 6.34
CA VAL A 45 -5.86 0.53 7.11
C VAL A 45 -4.55 -0.14 7.52
N LEU A 46 -4.59 -1.36 8.06
CA LEU A 46 -3.39 -2.09 8.47
C LEU A 46 -2.49 -2.44 7.29
N ILE A 47 -3.03 -3.08 6.26
CA ILE A 47 -2.25 -3.55 5.11
C ILE A 47 -1.64 -2.38 4.33
N LEU A 48 -2.37 -1.30 4.12
CA LEU A 48 -1.85 -0.15 3.40
C LEU A 48 -0.98 0.75 4.29
N GLY A 49 -1.32 0.92 5.56
CA GLY A 49 -0.67 1.87 6.46
C GLY A 49 0.45 1.30 7.33
N ARG A 50 0.62 -0.02 7.41
CA ARG A 50 1.75 -0.70 8.07
C ARG A 50 2.61 -1.46 7.09
N LEU A 51 2.04 -2.27 6.20
CA LEU A 51 2.82 -2.99 5.18
C LEU A 51 3.10 -2.14 3.94
N GLY A 52 2.36 -1.07 3.74
CA GLY A 52 2.55 -0.16 2.62
C GLY A 52 2.25 -0.77 1.25
N LEU A 53 1.34 -1.74 1.18
CA LEU A 53 0.89 -2.27 -0.10
C LEU A 53 0.25 -1.16 -0.95
N ARG A 54 0.34 -1.32 -2.27
CA ARG A 54 -0.48 -0.50 -3.18
C ARG A 54 -1.92 -0.97 -3.14
N ARG A 55 -2.86 -0.09 -3.41
CA ARG A 55 -4.30 -0.43 -3.51
C ARG A 55 -4.57 -1.60 -4.46
N GLY A 56 -3.85 -1.64 -5.59
CA GLY A 56 -3.97 -2.75 -6.55
C GLY A 56 -3.42 -4.07 -6.01
N GLU A 57 -2.33 -4.03 -5.25
CA GLU A 57 -1.75 -5.20 -4.58
C GLU A 57 -2.75 -5.77 -3.55
N LEU A 58 -3.36 -4.90 -2.72
CA LEU A 58 -4.40 -5.33 -1.78
C LEU A 58 -5.62 -5.91 -2.50
N ALA A 59 -6.09 -5.27 -3.58
CA ALA A 59 -7.26 -5.73 -4.32
C ALA A 59 -7.05 -7.09 -5.04
N HIS A 60 -5.81 -7.55 -5.14
CA HIS A 60 -5.43 -8.83 -5.75
C HIS A 60 -4.78 -9.79 -4.74
N LEU A 61 -4.78 -9.44 -3.45
CA LEU A 61 -4.20 -10.27 -2.41
C LEU A 61 -4.84 -11.66 -2.41
N LYS A 62 -4.00 -12.69 -2.42
CA LYS A 62 -4.41 -14.10 -2.32
C LYS A 62 -3.80 -14.76 -1.08
N SER A 63 -4.46 -15.78 -0.57
CA SER A 63 -3.99 -16.53 0.60
C SER A 63 -2.63 -17.18 0.35
N ASN A 64 -2.38 -17.67 -0.87
CA ASN A 64 -1.11 -18.30 -1.24
C ASN A 64 0.08 -17.30 -1.34
N TRP A 65 -0.16 -15.98 -1.26
CA TRP A 65 0.92 -15.00 -1.12
C TRP A 65 1.45 -14.90 0.31
N VAL A 66 0.72 -15.44 1.29
CA VAL A 66 1.01 -15.28 2.72
C VAL A 66 1.67 -16.55 3.27
N ASN A 67 2.92 -16.44 3.69
CA ASN A 67 3.64 -17.47 4.42
C ASN A 67 3.61 -17.17 5.92
N VAL A 68 2.71 -17.81 6.65
CA VAL A 68 2.52 -17.60 8.09
C VAL A 68 3.75 -18.00 8.91
N ARG A 69 4.42 -19.08 8.50
CA ARG A 69 5.59 -19.58 9.24
C ARG A 69 6.75 -18.59 9.24
N GLU A 70 6.98 -17.96 8.09
CA GLU A 70 8.06 -16.98 7.90
C GLU A 70 7.60 -15.54 8.15
N LYS A 71 6.30 -15.33 8.37
CA LYS A 71 5.67 -14.03 8.50
C LYS A 71 5.97 -13.13 7.29
N MET A 72 5.91 -13.71 6.12
CA MET A 72 6.28 -13.10 4.86
C MET A 72 5.11 -13.13 3.89
N MET A 73 4.91 -12.04 3.15
CA MET A 73 3.96 -11.95 2.05
C MET A 73 4.74 -11.69 0.75
N THR A 74 4.55 -12.55 -0.25
CA THR A 74 5.17 -12.38 -1.57
C THR A 74 4.22 -11.67 -2.52
N ILE A 75 4.59 -10.51 -3.02
CA ILE A 75 3.88 -9.83 -4.11
C ILE A 75 4.47 -10.34 -5.42
N PRO A 76 3.73 -11.12 -6.22
CA PRO A 76 4.28 -11.74 -7.42
C PRO A 76 4.47 -10.72 -8.55
N LEU A 77 5.36 -11.06 -9.49
CA LEU A 77 5.53 -10.29 -10.72
C LEU A 77 4.29 -10.39 -11.63
N TYR A 78 3.64 -11.54 -11.61
CA TYR A 78 2.45 -11.82 -12.39
C TYR A 78 1.55 -12.81 -11.66
N GLU A 79 0.25 -12.56 -11.71
CA GLU A 79 -0.78 -13.46 -11.17
C GLU A 79 -2.06 -13.28 -11.98
N PRO A 80 -2.68 -14.34 -12.53
CA PRO A 80 -3.94 -14.22 -13.26
C PRO A 80 -5.04 -13.56 -12.43
N CYS A 81 -5.68 -12.53 -12.99
CA CYS A 81 -6.79 -11.85 -12.35
C CYS A 81 -8.13 -12.43 -12.81
N ASN A 82 -8.78 -13.19 -11.93
CA ASN A 82 -10.10 -13.77 -12.12
C ASN A 82 -11.16 -13.04 -11.26
N GLY A 83 -10.96 -11.76 -10.99
CA GLY A 83 -11.72 -10.99 -10.01
C GLY A 83 -12.99 -10.33 -10.53
N GLU A 84 -13.56 -10.73 -11.67
CA GLU A 84 -14.88 -10.26 -12.09
C GLU A 84 -15.99 -10.91 -11.26
N LYS A 85 -17.10 -10.20 -11.05
CA LYS A 85 -18.22 -10.65 -10.21
C LYS A 85 -18.78 -12.03 -10.58
N ASN A 86 -18.57 -12.47 -11.83
CA ASN A 86 -19.05 -13.76 -12.34
C ASN A 86 -17.90 -14.76 -12.56
N GLY A 87 -16.66 -14.43 -12.13
CA GLY A 87 -15.50 -15.31 -12.31
C GLY A 87 -14.92 -15.34 -13.74
N ASP A 88 -15.47 -14.54 -14.66
CA ASP A 88 -15.12 -14.55 -16.07
C ASP A 88 -14.17 -13.40 -16.44
N GLY A 89 -12.91 -13.50 -16.02
CA GLY A 89 -11.84 -12.62 -16.47
C GLY A 89 -11.41 -11.51 -15.51
N PRO A 90 -10.62 -10.53 -16.01
CA PRO A 90 -10.03 -9.49 -15.18
C PRO A 90 -11.04 -8.56 -14.53
N CYS A 91 -10.75 -8.12 -13.31
CA CYS A 91 -11.58 -7.16 -12.56
C CYS A 91 -11.59 -5.77 -13.25
N GLY A 92 -12.55 -4.92 -12.86
CA GLY A 92 -12.68 -3.58 -13.44
C GLY A 92 -11.43 -2.71 -13.25
N TYR A 93 -10.64 -2.92 -12.19
CA TYR A 93 -9.36 -2.23 -12.01
C TYR A 93 -8.33 -2.66 -13.08
N CYS A 94 -8.21 -3.96 -13.35
CA CYS A 94 -7.32 -4.48 -14.39
C CYS A 94 -7.73 -4.02 -15.78
N LYS A 95 -9.04 -4.03 -16.09
CA LYS A 95 -9.57 -3.49 -17.34
C LYS A 95 -9.21 -2.01 -17.53
N GLN A 96 -9.36 -1.20 -16.50
CA GLN A 96 -8.99 0.21 -16.55
C GLN A 96 -7.48 0.42 -16.74
N LEU A 97 -6.65 -0.40 -16.09
CA LEU A 97 -5.20 -0.37 -16.28
C LEU A 97 -4.80 -0.76 -17.71
N ALA A 98 -5.39 -1.82 -18.24
CA ALA A 98 -5.12 -2.30 -19.60
C ALA A 98 -5.45 -1.21 -20.64
N LYS A 99 -6.63 -0.58 -20.53
CA LYS A 99 -7.01 0.55 -21.37
C LYS A 99 -5.99 1.70 -21.30
N GLY A 100 -5.64 2.15 -20.09
CA GLY A 100 -4.67 3.25 -19.93
C GLY A 100 -3.23 2.90 -20.33
N LYS A 101 -2.85 1.61 -20.39
CA LYS A 101 -1.57 1.15 -20.95
C LYS A 101 -1.62 1.14 -22.48
N ALA A 102 -2.69 0.61 -23.08
CA ALA A 102 -2.88 0.57 -24.54
C ALA A 102 -2.92 1.97 -25.14
N GLU A 103 -3.54 2.94 -24.46
CA GLU A 103 -3.56 4.35 -24.92
C GLU A 103 -2.15 4.98 -24.98
N ARG A 104 -1.15 4.44 -24.28
CA ARG A 104 0.23 4.97 -24.23
C ARG A 104 1.23 4.13 -25.02
N ARG A 105 0.81 3.01 -25.55
CA ARG A 105 1.65 2.03 -26.25
C ARG A 105 0.98 1.63 -27.55
N GLU A 106 1.60 1.97 -28.67
CA GLU A 106 1.09 1.67 -30.02
C GLU A 106 1.36 0.20 -30.44
N ASP A 107 2.28 -0.47 -29.71
CA ASP A 107 2.76 -1.82 -30.01
C ASP A 107 1.95 -2.95 -29.39
N VAL A 108 0.97 -2.63 -28.52
CA VAL A 108 0.14 -3.63 -27.81
C VAL A 108 -1.32 -3.22 -27.75
N THR A 109 -2.19 -4.21 -27.87
CA THR A 109 -3.64 -4.02 -27.75
C THR A 109 -4.12 -4.11 -26.30
N GLU A 110 -5.27 -3.50 -26.02
CA GLU A 110 -5.93 -3.63 -24.70
C GLU A 110 -6.16 -5.11 -24.33
N LYS A 111 -6.52 -5.94 -25.32
CA LYS A 111 -6.76 -7.37 -25.09
C LYS A 111 -5.50 -8.11 -24.68
N GLU A 112 -4.38 -7.91 -25.36
CA GLU A 112 -3.09 -8.53 -25.00
C GLU A 112 -2.66 -8.13 -23.58
N ILE A 113 -2.86 -6.86 -23.21
CA ILE A 113 -2.58 -6.40 -21.85
C ILE A 113 -3.54 -7.03 -20.84
N MET A 114 -4.82 -7.19 -21.17
CA MET A 114 -5.79 -7.85 -20.29
C MET A 114 -5.46 -9.32 -20.06
N ASP A 115 -5.01 -10.03 -21.08
CA ASP A 115 -4.64 -11.45 -20.99
C ASP A 115 -3.41 -11.68 -20.08
N SER A 116 -2.57 -10.64 -19.88
CA SER A 116 -1.40 -10.66 -18.99
C SER A 116 -1.68 -10.14 -17.56
N GLN A 117 -2.90 -9.81 -17.19
CA GLN A 117 -3.22 -9.24 -15.88
C GLN A 117 -3.46 -10.32 -14.82
N TRP A 118 -3.17 -10.07 -13.54
CA TRP A 118 -2.69 -8.83 -12.92
C TRP A 118 -1.15 -8.82 -12.84
N GLU A 119 -0.54 -7.67 -13.06
CA GLU A 119 0.90 -7.41 -12.85
C GLU A 119 1.09 -6.15 -12.00
N PRO A 120 2.14 -6.04 -11.18
CA PRO A 120 2.45 -4.83 -10.44
C PRO A 120 2.84 -3.69 -11.39
N LYS A 121 2.84 -2.47 -10.87
CA LYS A 121 3.10 -1.25 -11.66
C LYS A 121 4.49 -1.25 -12.32
N THR A 122 5.46 -1.90 -11.71
CA THR A 122 6.86 -2.02 -12.16
C THR A 122 7.40 -3.37 -11.68
N ASP A 123 8.43 -3.91 -12.34
CA ASP A 123 9.08 -5.17 -11.94
C ASP A 123 9.62 -5.10 -10.51
N ALA A 124 10.19 -3.97 -10.11
CA ALA A 124 10.65 -3.74 -8.74
C ALA A 124 9.52 -3.83 -7.68
N ALA A 125 8.27 -3.81 -8.09
CA ALA A 125 7.16 -3.96 -7.17
C ALA A 125 6.87 -5.41 -6.77
N ALA A 126 7.36 -6.40 -7.53
CA ALA A 126 7.41 -7.80 -7.12
C ALA A 126 8.45 -7.93 -5.99
N ARG A 127 8.02 -8.41 -4.83
CA ARG A 127 8.86 -8.39 -3.62
C ARG A 127 8.28 -9.23 -2.50
N ASP A 128 9.11 -9.51 -1.52
CA ASP A 128 8.68 -10.05 -0.24
C ASP A 128 8.49 -8.92 0.77
N VAL A 129 7.39 -9.01 1.53
CA VAL A 129 6.97 -8.03 2.54
C VAL A 129 6.89 -8.75 3.89
N TYR A 130 7.86 -8.49 4.77
CA TYR A 130 7.82 -9.00 6.14
C TYR A 130 6.72 -8.27 6.94
N TYR A 131 5.93 -9.04 7.71
CA TYR A 131 4.82 -8.47 8.48
C TYR A 131 4.84 -8.81 9.97
N GLY A 132 5.81 -9.58 10.45
CA GLY A 132 5.90 -10.03 11.85
C GLY A 132 6.29 -8.95 12.87
N PHE A 133 6.27 -7.67 12.50
CA PHE A 133 6.51 -6.56 13.38
C PHE A 133 5.23 -5.91 13.96
N ASP A 134 4.05 -6.28 13.47
CA ASP A 134 2.75 -5.78 13.94
C ASP A 134 1.79 -6.95 14.17
N ALA A 135 1.48 -7.25 15.44
CA ALA A 135 0.62 -8.36 15.83
C ALA A 135 -0.81 -8.27 15.26
N ARG A 136 -1.32 -7.06 15.01
CA ARG A 136 -2.66 -6.88 14.40
C ARG A 136 -2.65 -7.31 12.95
N VAL A 137 -1.56 -7.02 12.22
CA VAL A 137 -1.37 -7.48 10.85
C VAL A 137 -1.27 -9.00 10.82
N GLU A 138 -0.49 -9.61 11.73
CA GLU A 138 -0.36 -11.06 11.85
C GLU A 138 -1.73 -11.70 12.05
N MET A 139 -2.47 -11.30 13.08
CA MET A 139 -3.81 -11.82 13.39
C MET A 139 -4.78 -11.66 12.22
N PHE A 140 -4.73 -10.53 11.52
CA PHE A 140 -5.58 -10.30 10.36
C PHE A 140 -5.23 -11.24 9.21
N LEU A 141 -3.95 -11.40 8.88
CA LEU A 141 -3.51 -12.26 7.78
C LEU A 141 -3.77 -13.75 8.07
N GLU A 142 -3.57 -14.21 9.31
CA GLU A 142 -3.94 -15.56 9.74
C GLU A 142 -5.43 -15.79 9.53
N ARG A 143 -6.27 -14.90 10.04
CA ARG A 143 -7.73 -14.98 9.85
C ARG A 143 -8.13 -14.89 8.37
N PHE A 144 -7.40 -14.09 7.58
CA PHE A 144 -7.67 -13.97 6.16
C PHE A 144 -7.46 -15.29 5.43
N ILE A 145 -6.32 -15.95 5.61
CA ILE A 145 -6.02 -17.23 4.94
C ILE A 145 -6.92 -18.38 5.39
N GLU A 146 -7.43 -18.33 6.62
CA GLU A 146 -8.37 -19.35 7.14
C GLU A 146 -9.77 -19.23 6.50
N ASN A 147 -10.18 -18.03 6.08
CA ASN A 147 -11.55 -17.77 5.68
C ASN A 147 -11.71 -17.41 4.19
N TRP A 148 -10.65 -17.00 3.51
CA TRP A 148 -10.71 -16.55 2.12
C TRP A 148 -9.47 -16.97 1.32
N ASP A 149 -9.69 -17.43 0.09
CA ASP A 149 -8.62 -17.71 -0.86
C ASP A 149 -8.05 -16.43 -1.48
N SER A 150 -8.85 -15.40 -1.57
CA SER A 150 -8.46 -14.11 -2.15
C SER A 150 -9.23 -12.94 -1.52
N TRP A 151 -8.65 -11.74 -1.66
CA TRP A 151 -9.36 -10.50 -1.33
C TRP A 151 -10.55 -10.31 -2.28
N ILE A 152 -11.74 -10.34 -1.73
CA ILE A 152 -12.99 -10.37 -2.52
C ILE A 152 -13.60 -8.99 -2.77
N TRP A 153 -12.99 -7.94 -2.24
CA TRP A 153 -13.52 -6.58 -2.36
C TRP A 153 -12.74 -5.77 -3.42
N SER A 154 -13.47 -5.01 -4.23
CA SER A 154 -12.86 -4.22 -5.30
C SER A 154 -11.93 -3.11 -4.75
N ALA A 155 -10.99 -2.67 -5.59
CA ALA A 155 -10.13 -1.53 -5.28
C ALA A 155 -10.92 -0.25 -4.95
N GLN A 156 -12.10 -0.07 -5.56
CA GLN A 156 -12.99 1.06 -5.24
C GLN A 156 -13.66 0.90 -3.86
N SER A 157 -13.96 -0.32 -3.46
CA SER A 157 -14.49 -0.59 -2.10
C SER A 157 -13.44 -0.25 -1.05
N VAL A 158 -12.15 -0.53 -1.30
CA VAL A 158 -11.04 -0.14 -0.41
C VAL A 158 -11.06 1.38 -0.18
N ASN A 159 -11.18 2.19 -1.23
CA ASN A 159 -11.26 3.65 -1.08
C ASN A 159 -12.42 4.04 -0.16
N ARG A 160 -13.64 3.56 -0.46
CA ARG A 160 -14.83 3.89 0.33
C ARG A 160 -14.74 3.48 1.80
N ARG A 161 -14.02 2.37 2.10
CA ARG A 161 -13.80 1.95 3.50
C ARG A 161 -12.86 2.89 4.23
N ILE A 162 -11.79 3.33 3.57
CA ILE A 162 -10.83 4.29 4.12
C ILE A 162 -11.50 5.65 4.34
N GLU A 163 -12.24 6.15 3.35
CA GLU A 163 -12.99 7.41 3.46
C GLU A 163 -13.95 7.36 4.66
N LYS A 164 -14.73 6.28 4.78
CA LYS A 164 -15.68 6.13 5.89
C LYS A 164 -14.99 6.02 7.25
N ALA A 165 -13.87 5.33 7.33
CA ALA A 165 -13.06 5.27 8.55
C ALA A 165 -12.54 6.68 8.94
N ALA A 166 -12.07 7.46 7.97
CA ALA A 166 -11.62 8.83 8.18
C ALA A 166 -12.73 9.77 8.64
N GLU A 167 -13.94 9.65 8.06
CA GLU A 167 -15.12 10.37 8.52
C GLU A 167 -15.46 10.05 9.98
N ASN A 168 -15.50 8.76 10.34
CA ASN A 168 -15.81 8.31 11.70
C ASN A 168 -14.73 8.73 12.72
N ALA A 169 -13.49 8.90 12.27
CA ALA A 169 -12.36 9.41 13.06
C ALA A 169 -12.29 10.94 13.10
N HIS A 170 -13.18 11.63 12.39
CA HIS A 170 -13.18 13.09 12.24
C HIS A 170 -11.84 13.65 11.74
N MET A 171 -11.18 12.91 10.81
CA MET A 171 -9.91 13.31 10.25
C MET A 171 -10.05 14.64 9.48
N GLN A 172 -9.09 15.54 9.69
CA GLN A 172 -9.03 16.80 8.96
C GLN A 172 -8.25 16.65 7.63
N THR A 173 -7.46 15.59 7.51
CA THR A 173 -6.65 15.27 6.34
C THR A 173 -7.42 14.32 5.43
N ASP A 174 -7.33 14.53 4.13
CA ASP A 174 -7.84 13.59 3.13
C ASP A 174 -7.02 12.29 3.16
N VAL A 175 -7.64 11.21 3.61
CA VAL A 175 -6.98 9.91 3.77
C VAL A 175 -7.30 9.00 2.59
N THR A 176 -6.29 8.72 1.80
CA THR A 176 -6.36 7.87 0.62
C THR A 176 -5.47 6.63 0.78
N PRO A 177 -5.61 5.59 -0.05
CA PRO A 177 -4.64 4.49 -0.10
C PRO A 177 -3.19 4.95 -0.27
N HIS A 178 -2.97 6.05 -0.99
CA HIS A 178 -1.65 6.62 -1.19
C HIS A 178 -1.12 7.31 0.08
N THR A 179 -1.97 8.03 0.79
CA THR A 179 -1.68 8.59 2.12
C THR A 179 -1.24 7.48 3.08
N LEU A 180 -1.98 6.37 3.15
CA LEU A 180 -1.65 5.24 4.01
C LEU A 180 -0.30 4.60 3.64
N ARG A 181 -0.02 4.42 2.36
CA ARG A 181 1.28 3.91 1.93
C ARG A 181 2.43 4.87 2.28
N ALA A 182 2.22 6.19 2.18
CA ALA A 182 3.18 7.18 2.63
C ALA A 182 3.36 7.14 4.16
N THR A 183 2.28 6.89 4.90
CA THR A 183 2.29 6.66 6.36
C THR A 183 3.17 5.46 6.71
N ALA A 184 3.00 4.31 6.04
CA ALA A 184 3.85 3.14 6.24
C ALA A 184 5.34 3.45 5.97
N ALA A 185 5.64 4.16 4.88
CA ALA A 185 7.01 4.53 4.52
C ALA A 185 7.64 5.44 5.58
N THR A 186 6.90 6.44 6.05
CA THR A 186 7.34 7.34 7.13
C THR A 186 7.52 6.58 8.45
N TYR A 187 6.61 5.66 8.76
CA TYR A 187 6.66 4.81 9.95
C TYR A 187 7.94 3.97 10.00
N HIS A 188 8.28 3.29 8.91
CA HIS A 188 9.48 2.44 8.84
C HIS A 188 10.77 3.27 8.78
N ALA A 189 10.80 4.36 8.00
CA ALA A 189 11.94 5.27 7.94
C ALA A 189 12.23 5.89 9.33
N ALA A 190 11.21 6.32 10.07
CA ALA A 190 11.36 6.87 11.41
C ALA A 190 11.90 5.84 12.44
N ARG A 191 11.68 4.55 12.18
CA ARG A 191 12.19 3.44 13.01
C ARG A 191 13.56 2.93 12.60
N GLY A 192 14.18 3.54 11.58
CA GLY A 192 15.56 3.28 11.20
C GLY A 192 15.73 2.32 10.02
N LEU A 193 14.66 2.02 9.27
CA LEU A 193 14.82 1.23 8.05
C LEU A 193 15.63 2.04 7.03
N GLU A 194 16.75 1.46 6.60
CA GLU A 194 17.70 2.10 5.68
C GLU A 194 17.16 2.21 4.25
N MET A 195 17.77 3.08 3.46
CA MET A 195 17.31 3.41 2.12
C MET A 195 17.11 2.19 1.22
N HIS A 196 18.11 1.30 1.14
CA HIS A 196 18.01 0.11 0.28
C HIS A 196 16.93 -0.86 0.76
N ALA A 197 16.83 -1.08 2.07
CA ALA A 197 15.79 -1.92 2.66
C ALA A 197 14.41 -1.29 2.46
N LEU A 198 14.30 0.04 2.57
CA LEU A 198 13.07 0.77 2.30
C LEU A 198 12.64 0.63 0.83
N MET A 199 13.60 0.77 -0.11
CA MET A 199 13.34 0.57 -1.53
C MET A 199 12.83 -0.84 -1.83
N GLN A 200 13.49 -1.86 -1.30
CA GLN A 200 13.08 -3.26 -1.47
C GLN A 200 11.70 -3.51 -0.87
N TYR A 201 11.50 -3.08 0.38
CA TYR A 201 10.23 -3.30 1.10
C TYR A 201 9.03 -2.66 0.40
N PHE A 202 9.19 -1.44 -0.12
CA PHE A 202 8.13 -0.73 -0.83
C PHE A 202 8.11 -0.99 -2.36
N GLY A 203 9.06 -1.72 -2.90
CA GLY A 203 9.17 -1.96 -4.34
C GLY A 203 9.33 -0.65 -5.13
N TRP A 204 10.34 0.15 -4.75
CA TRP A 204 10.73 1.38 -5.44
C TRP A 204 11.99 1.17 -6.27
N ALA A 205 11.91 1.51 -7.55
CA ALA A 205 13.04 1.42 -8.46
C ALA A 205 14.01 2.62 -8.34
N GLN A 206 13.52 3.78 -7.85
CA GLN A 206 14.28 5.02 -7.81
C GLN A 206 14.65 5.42 -6.38
N PRO A 207 15.94 5.67 -6.09
CA PRO A 207 16.39 6.12 -4.77
C PRO A 207 15.72 7.42 -4.32
N SER A 208 15.49 8.35 -5.23
CA SER A 208 14.82 9.63 -4.95
C SER A 208 13.44 9.47 -4.30
N THR A 209 12.75 8.34 -4.54
CA THR A 209 11.48 8.05 -3.88
C THR A 209 11.68 7.73 -2.40
N ALA A 210 12.74 7.00 -2.04
CA ALA A 210 13.05 6.66 -0.65
C ALA A 210 13.64 7.86 0.11
N GLU A 211 14.46 8.68 -0.55
CA GLU A 211 15.10 9.87 0.03
C GLU A 211 14.07 10.84 0.64
N VAL A 212 12.91 10.96 0.02
CA VAL A 212 11.81 11.82 0.53
C VAL A 212 11.44 11.45 1.96
N TYR A 213 11.47 10.16 2.33
CA TYR A 213 11.11 9.66 3.65
C TYR A 213 12.26 9.66 4.64
N LEU A 214 13.49 9.58 4.16
CA LEU A 214 14.71 9.55 4.98
C LEU A 214 15.26 10.95 5.28
N ALA A 215 14.94 11.93 4.45
CA ALA A 215 15.46 13.29 4.58
C ALA A 215 15.15 13.89 5.97
N ARG A 216 16.23 14.30 6.66
CA ARG A 216 16.22 15.08 7.92
C ARG A 216 15.85 14.32 9.20
N ASN A 217 16.22 13.05 9.32
CA ASN A 217 16.02 12.35 10.58
C ASN A 217 17.36 12.12 11.31
N GLY A 218 17.84 13.13 12.06
CA GLY A 218 19.05 13.04 12.88
C GLY A 218 19.00 11.91 13.92
N ARG A 219 17.81 11.47 14.34
CA ARG A 219 17.65 10.31 15.23
C ARG A 219 18.07 9.00 14.57
N ASN A 220 17.85 8.84 13.27
CA ASN A 220 18.30 7.64 12.54
C ASN A 220 19.82 7.61 12.45
N THR A 221 20.46 8.75 12.16
CA THR A 221 21.93 8.85 12.17
C THR A 221 22.50 8.54 13.55
N ALA A 222 21.91 9.07 14.62
CA ALA A 222 22.34 8.78 15.98
C ALA A 222 22.25 7.28 16.30
N ARG A 223 21.11 6.63 16.02
CA ARG A 223 20.92 5.18 16.22
C ARG A 223 21.92 4.32 15.44
N GLN A 224 22.22 4.69 14.20
CA GLN A 224 23.18 3.98 13.38
C GLN A 224 24.60 4.12 13.96
N LEU A 225 24.99 5.33 14.38
CA LEU A 225 26.26 5.56 15.04
C LEU A 225 26.34 4.79 16.37
N ASP A 226 25.31 4.82 17.19
CA ASP A 226 25.24 4.05 18.43
C ASP A 226 25.40 2.54 18.14
N SER A 227 24.69 2.02 17.15
CA SER A 227 24.77 0.60 16.73
C SER A 227 26.18 0.19 16.27
N ILE A 228 26.90 1.06 15.58
CA ILE A 228 28.27 0.80 15.09
C ILE A 228 29.29 0.91 16.23
N HIS A 229 29.08 1.82 17.17
CA HIS A 229 30.03 2.13 18.24
C HIS A 229 29.71 1.49 19.59
N SER A 230 28.50 0.90 19.75
CA SER A 230 28.16 0.09 20.93
C SER A 230 28.86 -1.27 20.84
N ARG A 231 30.01 -1.39 21.50
CA ARG A 231 30.71 -2.65 21.75
C ARG A 231 30.61 -3.02 23.21
#